data_a93e64ab1ee09785dbd6865ecf7a92b9
#
_entry.id   a93e64ab1ee09785dbd6865ecf7a92b9
#
_cell.length_a   1.000
_cell.length_b   1.000
_cell.length_c   1.000
_cell.angle_alpha   90.00
_cell.angle_beta   90.00
_cell.angle_gamma   90.00
#
_symmetry.space_group_name_H-M   'P 1'
#
loop_
_entity.id
_entity.type
_entity.pdbx_description
1 polymer ?
#
loop_
_entity_poly.entity_id
_entity_poly.type
_entity_poly.pdbx_seq_one_letter_code
_entity_poly.pdbx_strand_id
1 'polypeptide(L)'
;MKMEHSAGAVIYRKRANGELEYLIVQSVVNYNLGFPKGHLENDENAEEAARREVFEEVGLKPEFDFNFKEKVKYQLTENKEKTVVYFIAKYLAGQEVKTQKEEILASKWVSLVEAQKYLTEHGKMDVLTKAQNYIEQ
;
A
#
# COMPACT_ATOMS: atom_id res chain seq x y z
N MET A 1 13.10 -23.20 -0.37
CA MET A 1 12.33 -22.09 0.23
C MET A 1 11.33 -21.53 -0.76
N LYS A 2 10.11 -21.33 -0.35
CA LYS A 2 9.07 -20.79 -1.20
C LYS A 2 9.04 -19.26 -1.11
N MET A 3 8.97 -18.60 -2.26
CA MET A 3 8.93 -17.14 -2.34
C MET A 3 7.55 -16.68 -2.78
N GLU A 4 7.01 -15.69 -2.07
CA GLU A 4 5.78 -15.00 -2.49
C GLU A 4 6.12 -13.58 -2.89
N HIS A 5 5.51 -13.10 -3.95
CA HIS A 5 5.72 -11.75 -4.44
C HIS A 5 4.40 -10.99 -4.51
N SER A 6 4.39 -9.80 -3.91
CA SER A 6 3.25 -8.91 -3.93
C SER A 6 3.69 -7.52 -4.34
N ALA A 7 2.73 -6.72 -4.78
CA ALA A 7 2.97 -5.32 -5.11
C ALA A 7 1.78 -4.50 -4.68
N GLY A 8 2.03 -3.23 -4.36
CA GLY A 8 0.99 -2.31 -3.95
C GLY A 8 1.49 -0.89 -3.98
N ALA A 9 0.76 0.00 -3.33
CA ALA A 9 1.09 1.42 -3.39
C ALA A 9 0.76 2.15 -2.10
N VAL A 10 1.58 3.16 -1.83
CA VAL A 10 1.31 4.20 -0.85
C VAL A 10 0.51 5.26 -1.60
N ILE A 11 -0.79 5.33 -1.32
CA ILE A 11 -1.70 6.28 -1.98
C ILE A 11 -1.81 7.51 -1.11
N TYR A 12 -1.53 8.69 -1.67
CA TYR A 12 -1.49 9.92 -0.90
C TYR A 12 -2.38 11.01 -1.48
N ARG A 13 -2.76 11.94 -0.62
CA ARG A 13 -3.44 13.18 -1.00
C ARG A 13 -3.11 14.24 0.06
N LYS A 14 -3.44 15.50 -0.24
CA LYS A 14 -3.25 16.59 0.73
C LYS A 14 -4.56 16.91 1.44
N ARG A 15 -4.47 17.13 2.74
CA ARG A 15 -5.57 17.69 3.53
C ARG A 15 -5.74 19.17 3.20
N ALA A 16 -6.86 19.75 3.63
CA ALA A 16 -7.11 21.18 3.42
C ALA A 16 -6.00 22.06 3.98
N ASN A 17 -5.36 21.62 5.08
CA ASN A 17 -4.26 22.37 5.71
C ASN A 17 -2.90 22.13 5.02
N GLY A 18 -2.87 21.36 3.94
CA GLY A 18 -1.63 21.05 3.22
C GLY A 18 -0.87 19.83 3.71
N GLU A 19 -1.29 19.24 4.82
CA GLU A 19 -0.66 18.05 5.36
C GLU A 19 -0.96 16.83 4.47
N LEU A 20 0.07 16.01 4.23
CA LEU A 20 -0.12 14.77 3.47
C LEU A 20 -0.83 13.72 4.33
N GLU A 21 -1.72 12.99 3.70
CA GLU A 21 -2.32 11.82 4.32
C GLU A 21 -2.32 10.65 3.35
N TYR A 22 -2.38 9.45 3.92
CA TYR A 22 -2.16 8.21 3.20
C TYR A 22 -3.29 7.22 3.48
N LEU A 23 -3.67 6.48 2.45
CA LEU A 23 -4.75 5.50 2.58
C LEU A 23 -4.19 4.19 3.11
N ILE A 24 -4.71 3.74 4.26
CA ILE A 24 -4.39 2.43 4.81
C ILE A 24 -5.66 1.59 4.90
N VAL A 25 -5.48 0.28 4.82
CA VAL A 25 -6.58 -0.70 4.84
C VAL A 25 -6.30 -1.76 5.89
N GLN A 26 -7.39 -2.33 6.43
CA GLN A 26 -7.30 -3.43 7.39
C GLN A 26 -7.75 -4.72 6.72
N SER A 27 -6.91 -5.75 6.79
CA SER A 27 -7.21 -7.05 6.20
C SER A 27 -8.21 -7.84 7.05
N VAL A 28 -9.16 -8.52 6.41
CA VAL A 28 -10.08 -9.43 7.12
C VAL A 28 -9.38 -10.67 7.64
N VAL A 29 -8.25 -11.06 7.01
CA VAL A 29 -7.55 -12.31 7.32
C VAL A 29 -6.86 -12.25 8.69
N ASN A 30 -6.12 -11.18 8.96
CA ASN A 30 -5.30 -11.08 10.18
C ASN A 30 -5.49 -9.77 10.93
N TYR A 31 -6.42 -8.91 10.47
CA TYR A 31 -6.71 -7.59 11.04
C TYR A 31 -5.54 -6.62 11.01
N ASN A 32 -4.45 -6.95 10.30
CA ASN A 32 -3.31 -6.06 10.17
C ASN A 32 -3.65 -4.88 9.27
N LEU A 33 -3.08 -3.73 9.59
CA LEU A 33 -3.24 -2.52 8.79
C LEU A 33 -2.01 -2.31 7.92
N GLY A 34 -2.23 -1.82 6.72
CA GLY A 34 -1.15 -1.58 5.77
C GLY A 34 -1.67 -0.91 4.51
N PHE A 35 -0.82 -0.86 3.49
CA PHE A 35 -1.16 -0.26 2.22
C PHE A 35 -1.87 -1.26 1.32
N PRO A 36 -2.73 -0.80 0.40
CA PRO A 36 -3.34 -1.70 -0.57
C PRO A 36 -2.26 -2.46 -1.36
N LYS A 37 -2.38 -3.76 -1.41
CA LYS A 37 -1.41 -4.64 -2.08
C LYS A 37 -1.99 -6.02 -2.29
N GLY A 38 -1.34 -6.81 -3.15
CA GLY A 38 -1.70 -8.21 -3.32
C GLY A 38 -0.69 -8.95 -4.18
N HIS A 39 -0.90 -10.24 -4.34
CA HIS A 39 0.01 -11.12 -5.06
C HIS A 39 0.04 -10.83 -6.56
N LEU A 40 1.24 -10.96 -7.14
CA LEU A 40 1.37 -10.95 -8.59
C LEU A 40 0.66 -12.19 -9.15
N GLU A 41 -0.06 -12.00 -10.25
CA GLU A 41 -0.79 -13.08 -10.92
C GLU A 41 -0.20 -13.32 -12.30
N ASN A 42 -0.13 -14.60 -12.68
CA ASN A 42 0.31 -15.03 -14.00
C ASN A 42 1.62 -14.35 -14.41
N ASP A 43 1.62 -13.64 -15.51
CA ASP A 43 2.81 -12.99 -16.06
C ASP A 43 2.90 -11.51 -15.72
N GLU A 44 2.16 -11.07 -14.70
CA GLU A 44 2.20 -9.66 -14.30
C GLU A 44 3.59 -9.26 -13.79
N ASN A 45 4.01 -8.05 -14.13
CA ASN A 45 5.11 -7.42 -13.42
C ASN A 45 4.55 -6.69 -12.19
N ALA A 46 5.44 -6.15 -11.37
CA ALA A 46 5.03 -5.49 -10.12
C ALA A 46 4.15 -4.26 -10.38
N GLU A 47 4.42 -3.49 -11.43
CA GLU A 47 3.63 -2.30 -11.76
C GLU A 47 2.20 -2.65 -12.15
N GLU A 48 2.04 -3.68 -12.98
CA GLU A 48 0.72 -4.15 -13.38
C GLU A 48 -0.06 -4.68 -12.19
N ALA A 49 0.60 -5.46 -11.34
CA ALA A 49 -0.03 -6.01 -10.14
C ALA A 49 -0.46 -4.91 -9.18
N ALA A 50 0.37 -3.88 -8.98
CA ALA A 50 0.03 -2.77 -8.09
C ALA A 50 -1.22 -2.03 -8.58
N ARG A 51 -1.31 -1.74 -9.88
CA ARG A 51 -2.49 -1.08 -10.46
C ARG A 51 -3.74 -1.92 -10.24
N ARG A 52 -3.66 -3.20 -10.52
CA ARG A 52 -4.80 -4.12 -10.39
C ARG A 52 -5.22 -4.27 -8.94
N GLU A 53 -4.28 -4.49 -8.04
CA GLU A 53 -4.58 -4.70 -6.62
C GLU A 53 -5.18 -3.44 -5.97
N VAL A 54 -4.67 -2.27 -6.30
CA VAL A 54 -5.23 -1.01 -5.80
C VAL A 54 -6.68 -0.88 -6.24
N PHE A 55 -6.96 -1.16 -7.51
CA PHE A 55 -8.33 -1.07 -8.02
C PHE A 55 -9.23 -2.10 -7.35
N GLU A 56 -8.76 -3.34 -7.21
CA GLU A 56 -9.57 -4.40 -6.60
C GLU A 56 -9.86 -4.13 -5.13
N GLU A 57 -8.86 -3.68 -4.37
CA GLU A 57 -9.02 -3.50 -2.92
C GLU A 57 -9.76 -2.23 -2.53
N VAL A 58 -9.50 -1.11 -3.21
CA VAL A 58 -10.07 0.19 -2.80
C VAL A 58 -10.81 0.94 -3.90
N GLY A 59 -10.91 0.36 -5.10
CA GLY A 59 -11.70 0.95 -6.18
C GLY A 59 -11.11 2.20 -6.81
N LEU A 60 -9.83 2.46 -6.61
CA LEU A 60 -9.19 3.66 -7.11
C LEU A 60 -8.30 3.40 -8.32
N LYS A 61 -8.24 4.40 -9.19
CA LYS A 61 -7.27 4.47 -10.29
C LYS A 61 -6.44 5.74 -10.09
N PRO A 62 -5.52 5.73 -9.13
CA PRO A 62 -4.71 6.91 -8.83
C PRO A 62 -3.61 7.09 -9.88
N GLU A 63 -2.92 8.22 -9.79
CA GLU A 63 -1.78 8.50 -10.66
C GLU A 63 -0.53 7.89 -10.06
N PHE A 64 -0.04 6.79 -10.63
CA PHE A 64 1.15 6.10 -10.15
C PHE A 64 2.43 6.82 -10.54
N ASP A 65 3.40 6.79 -9.63
CA ASP A 65 4.78 7.20 -9.90
C ASP A 65 5.67 5.99 -9.59
N PHE A 66 6.11 5.31 -10.64
CA PHE A 66 6.93 4.10 -10.52
C PHE A 66 8.42 4.39 -10.35
N ASN A 67 8.81 5.66 -10.32
CA ASN A 67 10.20 6.04 -10.02
C ASN A 67 10.51 5.83 -8.54
N PHE A 68 9.50 5.86 -7.68
CA PHE A 68 9.64 5.42 -6.30
C PHE A 68 9.33 3.94 -6.24
N LYS A 69 10.25 3.17 -5.67
CA LYS A 69 10.09 1.73 -5.53
C LYS A 69 10.81 1.28 -4.26
N GLU A 70 10.04 0.79 -3.30
CA GLU A 70 10.59 0.24 -2.06
C GLU A 70 10.20 -1.22 -1.92
N LYS A 71 11.17 -2.06 -1.63
CA LYS A 71 10.95 -3.49 -1.47
C LYS A 71 11.09 -3.85 0.01
N VAL A 72 10.10 -4.56 0.53
CA VAL A 72 10.13 -5.12 1.88
C VAL A 72 10.18 -6.63 1.75
N LYS A 73 11.09 -7.25 2.50
CA LYS A 73 11.27 -8.69 2.49
C LYS A 73 11.18 -9.20 3.90
N TYR A 74 10.38 -10.23 4.13
CA TYR A 74 10.24 -10.79 5.46
C TYR A 74 9.87 -12.27 5.41
N GLN A 75 10.19 -12.95 6.51
CA GLN A 75 9.95 -14.37 6.65
C GLN A 75 8.52 -14.61 7.12
N LEU A 76 7.78 -15.47 6.43
CA LEU A 76 6.43 -15.87 6.84
C LEU A 76 6.47 -17.09 7.71
N THR A 77 7.22 -18.11 7.27
CA THR A 77 7.43 -19.36 8.00
C THR A 77 8.87 -19.77 7.78
N GLU A 78 9.28 -20.88 8.39
CA GLU A 78 10.62 -21.43 8.24
C GLU A 78 11.02 -21.62 6.77
N ASN A 79 10.06 -21.99 5.92
CA ASN A 79 10.30 -22.29 4.50
C ASN A 79 9.64 -21.34 3.53
N LYS A 80 9.14 -20.20 4.01
CA LYS A 80 8.39 -19.29 3.16
C LYS A 80 8.78 -17.85 3.43
N GLU A 81 9.17 -17.16 2.36
CA GLU A 81 9.58 -15.76 2.41
C GLU A 81 8.67 -14.93 1.52
N LYS A 82 8.38 -13.69 1.93
CA LYS A 82 7.54 -12.79 1.18
C LYS A 82 8.28 -11.50 0.84
N THR A 83 8.10 -11.07 -0.40
CA THR A 83 8.60 -9.77 -0.87
C THR A 83 7.40 -8.93 -1.29
N VAL A 84 7.37 -7.68 -0.85
CA VAL A 84 6.36 -6.73 -1.28
C VAL A 84 7.05 -5.52 -1.87
N VAL A 85 6.65 -5.14 -3.08
CA VAL A 85 7.14 -3.93 -3.74
C VAL A 85 6.07 -2.85 -3.60
N TYR A 86 6.45 -1.70 -3.06
CA TYR A 86 5.55 -0.55 -2.91
C TYR A 86 5.97 0.59 -3.83
N PHE A 87 4.99 1.10 -4.56
CA PHE A 87 5.12 2.31 -5.37
C PHE A 87 4.37 3.44 -4.67
N ILE A 88 4.37 4.62 -5.27
CA ILE A 88 3.60 5.77 -4.81
C ILE A 88 2.51 6.04 -5.83
N ALA A 89 1.34 6.45 -5.37
CA ALA A 89 0.24 6.83 -6.25
C ALA A 89 -0.51 8.01 -5.64
N LYS A 90 -0.78 9.01 -6.48
CA LYS A 90 -1.50 10.21 -6.06
C LYS A 90 -3.00 10.02 -6.28
N TYR A 91 -3.77 10.25 -5.22
CA TYR A 91 -5.23 10.24 -5.33
C TYR A 91 -5.69 11.34 -6.30
N LEU A 92 -6.60 10.98 -7.19
CA LEU A 92 -7.19 11.92 -8.14
C LEU A 92 -8.60 12.29 -7.71
N ALA A 93 -8.90 13.59 -7.66
CA ALA A 93 -10.19 14.10 -7.23
C ALA A 93 -11.33 13.50 -8.07
N GLY A 94 -12.47 13.28 -7.42
CA GLY A 94 -13.65 12.74 -8.08
C GLY A 94 -13.78 11.22 -7.98
N GLN A 95 -12.74 10.54 -7.49
CA GLN A 95 -12.83 9.11 -7.23
C GLN A 95 -13.24 8.87 -5.78
N GLU A 96 -13.87 7.74 -5.54
CA GLU A 96 -14.38 7.37 -4.22
C GLU A 96 -13.78 6.03 -3.80
N VAL A 97 -13.31 5.96 -2.56
CA VAL A 97 -12.78 4.71 -2.00
C VAL A 97 -13.94 3.73 -1.82
N LYS A 98 -13.83 2.56 -2.48
CA LYS A 98 -14.80 1.48 -2.37
C LYS A 98 -14.03 0.21 -2.04
N THR A 99 -14.07 -0.17 -0.78
CA THR A 99 -13.31 -1.34 -0.33
C THR A 99 -13.99 -2.64 -0.73
N GLN A 100 -13.18 -3.62 -1.08
CA GLN A 100 -13.65 -4.98 -1.37
C GLN A 100 -13.88 -5.70 -0.04
N LYS A 101 -15.14 -5.92 0.30
CA LYS A 101 -15.52 -6.40 1.63
C LYS A 101 -15.04 -7.80 1.98
N GLU A 102 -14.79 -8.63 0.98
CA GLU A 102 -14.27 -9.98 1.21
C GLU A 102 -12.83 -9.99 1.71
N GLU A 103 -12.08 -8.93 1.44
CA GLU A 103 -10.67 -8.85 1.80
C GLU A 103 -10.35 -7.70 2.75
N ILE A 104 -11.11 -6.61 2.66
CA ILE A 104 -10.83 -5.37 3.40
C ILE A 104 -11.94 -5.09 4.38
N LEU A 105 -11.58 -5.07 5.67
CA LEU A 105 -12.51 -4.82 6.75
C LEU A 105 -12.80 -3.32 6.92
N ALA A 106 -11.78 -2.48 6.74
CA ALA A 106 -11.90 -1.03 6.95
C ALA A 106 -10.80 -0.31 6.21
N SER A 107 -11.00 0.99 5.99
CA SER A 107 -9.98 1.86 5.40
C SER A 107 -10.01 3.21 6.10
N LYS A 108 -8.88 3.91 6.07
CA LYS A 108 -8.83 5.29 6.61
C LYS A 108 -7.65 6.04 6.01
N TRP A 109 -7.77 7.35 6.01
CA TRP A 109 -6.69 8.25 5.63
C TRP A 109 -5.97 8.71 6.89
N VAL A 110 -4.65 8.59 6.90
CA VAL A 110 -3.84 8.94 8.08
C VAL A 110 -2.64 9.77 7.66
N SER A 111 -2.23 10.70 8.54
CA SER A 111 -0.97 11.41 8.35
C SER A 111 0.19 10.49 8.74
N LEU A 112 1.41 10.93 8.48
CA LEU A 112 2.61 10.19 8.88
C LEU A 112 2.62 9.92 10.39
N VAL A 113 2.28 10.95 11.17
CA VAL A 113 2.28 10.83 12.64
C VAL A 113 1.19 9.85 13.11
N GLU A 114 -0.02 9.98 12.55
CA GLU A 114 -1.13 9.08 12.89
C GLU A 114 -0.84 7.64 12.52
N ALA A 115 -0.13 7.43 11.42
CA ALA A 115 0.17 6.09 10.92
C ALA A 115 0.99 5.26 11.91
N GLN A 116 1.77 5.90 12.77
CA GLN A 116 2.63 5.20 13.73
C GLN A 116 1.85 4.24 14.63
N LYS A 117 0.60 4.55 14.92
CA LYS A 117 -0.26 3.69 15.75
C LYS A 117 -0.69 2.42 15.01
N TYR A 118 -0.74 2.47 13.68
CA TYR A 118 -1.36 1.43 12.87
C TYR A 118 -0.38 0.58 12.10
N LEU A 119 0.72 1.17 11.65
CA LEU A 119 1.70 0.48 10.80
C LEU A 119 2.83 -0.08 11.65
N THR A 120 2.56 -1.17 12.35
CA THR A 120 3.49 -1.73 13.35
C THR A 120 4.34 -2.88 12.84
N GLU A 121 4.14 -3.33 11.59
CA GLU A 121 4.79 -4.54 11.09
C GLU A 121 5.64 -4.32 9.85
N HIS A 122 6.66 -5.18 9.71
CA HIS A 122 7.38 -5.45 8.46
C HIS A 122 7.84 -4.21 7.70
N GLY A 123 8.38 -3.22 8.41
CA GLY A 123 8.98 -2.06 7.75
C GLY A 123 8.00 -1.09 7.10
N LYS A 124 6.71 -1.20 7.39
CA LYS A 124 5.69 -0.33 6.76
C LYS A 124 5.92 1.15 7.07
N MET A 125 6.28 1.48 8.32
CA MET A 125 6.58 2.88 8.67
C MET A 125 7.82 3.40 7.95
N ASP A 126 8.80 2.54 7.75
CA ASP A 126 10.00 2.92 7.01
C ASP A 126 9.65 3.25 5.55
N VAL A 127 8.82 2.42 4.94
CA VAL A 127 8.33 2.67 3.58
C VAL A 127 7.58 4.01 3.53
N LEU A 128 6.69 4.25 4.49
CA LEU A 128 5.90 5.49 4.51
C LEU A 128 6.77 6.72 4.69
N THR A 129 7.75 6.65 5.58
CA THR A 129 8.69 7.76 5.80
C THR A 129 9.47 8.07 4.52
N LYS A 130 9.96 7.04 3.85
CA LYS A 130 10.67 7.22 2.58
C LYS A 130 9.77 7.79 1.51
N ALA A 131 8.51 7.33 1.47
CA ALA A 131 7.53 7.83 0.51
C ALA A 131 7.26 9.33 0.73
N GLN A 132 7.04 9.75 1.98
CA GLN A 132 6.80 11.16 2.26
C GLN A 132 8.01 12.02 1.91
N ASN A 133 9.22 11.57 2.23
CA ASN A 133 10.43 12.30 1.87
C ASN A 133 10.54 12.46 0.35
N TYR A 134 10.20 11.43 -0.41
CA TYR A 134 10.21 11.48 -1.87
C TYR A 134 9.18 12.47 -2.41
N ILE A 135 7.96 12.41 -1.88
CA ILE A 135 6.87 13.29 -2.33
C ILE A 135 7.19 14.76 -2.05
N GLU A 136 7.86 15.04 -0.94
CA GLU A 136 8.18 16.40 -0.50
C GLU A 136 9.44 17.00 -1.12
N GLN A 137 10.14 16.24 -1.93
CA GLN A 137 11.33 16.74 -2.62
C GLN A 137 10.99 17.81 -3.65
#